data_05f6ccfacc522657a3f0fa327c250511
#
_entry.id   05f6ccfacc522657a3f0fa327c250511
#
_cell.length_a   1.000
_cell.length_b   1.000
_cell.length_c   1.000
_cell.angle_alpha   90.00
_cell.angle_beta   90.00
_cell.angle_gamma   90.00
#
_symmetry.space_group_name_H-M   'P 1'
#
loop_
_entity.id
_entity.type
_entity.pdbx_description
1 polymer ?
#
loop_
_entity_poly.entity_id
_entity_poly.type
_entity_poly.pdbx_seq_one_letter_code
_entity_poly.pdbx_strand_id
1 'polypeptide(L)'
;MLLNRIRFALLCLAILCLTTCLGTVASHAQSTTQGAIAGTVEDPSGAVVGSAQVNILNAATGFKIVLTSDSNGFFKAPLLEPGTYMVTISATGFANYKAERVTVLVGQVTTLIPHLALASSSSEVVVTEQTPVVNLDSPDFAGTLDTVAMQNIPINNRRWSSLAMTTPGVVSDASGYGLVSVRGISTLLNNVEIDGADDNQAFFAEERGRTREAYSTSGNAVREFAVNTGVYSAQYGRAAGGVITSVTKSGTNQLHGQAYFFDRQSNWNAYNNWTKVTSFVNGSTVTNTIKPKDLRKIYGFTVGGALIKDKLFWIYTYDQHSHVFPVIGVPSNPQYFYTLPQATLSTGETCNATTGALVGAPSTAVNDAAACALAARQGISYVQAAYDWAA
;
A
#
# COMPACT_ATOMS: atom_id res chain seq x y z
N MET A 1 13.98 -2.49 62.81
CA MET A 1 13.97 -3.73 61.97
C MET A 1 13.40 -3.48 60.57
N LEU A 2 12.30 -2.77 60.45
CA LEU A 2 11.64 -2.49 59.16
C LEU A 2 12.54 -1.69 58.19
N LEU A 3 13.24 -0.68 58.64
CA LEU A 3 14.10 0.19 57.84
C LEU A 3 15.28 -0.58 57.18
N ASN A 4 15.86 -1.53 57.87
CA ASN A 4 16.93 -2.38 57.32
C ASN A 4 16.43 -3.36 56.29
N ARG A 5 15.21 -3.86 56.42
CA ARG A 5 14.58 -4.72 55.40
C ARG A 5 14.27 -3.94 54.13
N ILE A 6 13.82 -2.68 54.25
CA ILE A 6 13.56 -1.82 53.06
C ILE A 6 14.88 -1.46 52.37
N ARG A 7 15.95 -1.12 53.09
CA ARG A 7 17.26 -0.87 52.50
C ARG A 7 17.83 -2.07 51.81
N PHE A 8 17.68 -3.28 52.36
CA PHE A 8 18.11 -4.51 51.74
C PHE A 8 17.32 -4.82 50.44
N ALA A 9 16.00 -4.65 50.46
CA ALA A 9 15.15 -4.81 49.29
C ALA A 9 15.51 -3.82 48.16
N LEU A 10 15.77 -2.54 48.50
CA LEU A 10 16.21 -1.53 47.52
C LEU A 10 17.60 -1.87 46.94
N LEU A 11 18.51 -2.39 47.77
CA LEU A 11 19.82 -2.82 47.30
C LEU A 11 19.72 -4.02 46.32
N CYS A 12 18.88 -5.01 46.65
CA CYS A 12 18.64 -6.15 45.77
C CYS A 12 17.97 -5.73 44.44
N LEU A 13 17.04 -4.77 44.50
CA LEU A 13 16.41 -4.21 43.32
C LEU A 13 17.42 -3.44 42.43
N ALA A 14 18.28 -2.66 43.04
CA ALA A 14 19.35 -1.92 42.35
C ALA A 14 20.36 -2.89 41.67
N ILE A 15 20.75 -3.96 42.37
CA ILE A 15 21.66 -4.97 41.83
C ILE A 15 20.96 -5.71 40.66
N LEU A 16 19.69 -6.04 40.81
CA LEU A 16 18.91 -6.68 39.75
C LEU A 16 18.79 -5.78 38.50
N CYS A 17 18.52 -4.49 38.67
CA CYS A 17 18.51 -3.53 37.59
C CYS A 17 19.90 -3.38 36.92
N LEU A 18 20.97 -3.37 37.75
CA LEU A 18 22.33 -3.25 37.21
C LEU A 18 22.76 -4.50 36.43
N THR A 19 22.39 -5.68 36.88
CA THR A 19 22.69 -6.95 36.16
C THR A 19 21.88 -7.08 34.87
N THR A 20 20.64 -6.61 34.84
CA THR A 20 19.85 -6.56 33.62
C THR A 20 20.39 -5.55 32.60
N CYS A 21 20.89 -4.39 33.03
CA CYS A 21 21.53 -3.42 32.14
C CYS A 21 22.90 -3.86 31.60
N LEU A 22 23.67 -4.60 32.35
CA LEU A 22 24.99 -5.10 31.94
C LEU A 22 24.94 -6.38 31.11
N GLY A 23 23.82 -7.11 31.15
CA GLY A 23 23.61 -8.38 30.42
C GLY A 23 22.96 -8.24 29.05
N THR A 24 22.69 -7.02 28.57
CA THR A 24 22.15 -6.84 27.21
C THR A 24 23.28 -7.08 26.19
N VAL A 25 23.46 -8.33 25.80
CA VAL A 25 24.14 -8.66 24.53
C VAL A 25 23.39 -7.86 23.46
N ALA A 26 24.12 -7.14 22.61
CA ALA A 26 23.51 -6.48 21.47
C ALA A 26 22.79 -7.53 20.61
N SER A 27 21.52 -7.70 20.86
CA SER A 27 20.65 -8.59 20.07
C SER A 27 20.42 -7.88 18.74
N HIS A 28 21.07 -8.34 17.69
CA HIS A 28 20.76 -7.93 16.33
C HIS A 28 19.39 -8.47 15.99
N ALA A 29 18.35 -7.68 16.26
CA ALA A 29 16.99 -8.01 15.87
C ALA A 29 16.92 -8.11 14.35
N GLN A 30 16.24 -9.12 13.83
CA GLN A 30 15.91 -9.20 12.42
C GLN A 30 15.00 -8.02 12.08
N SER A 31 15.24 -7.39 10.93
CA SER A 31 14.44 -6.25 10.47
C SER A 31 13.56 -6.70 9.31
N THR A 32 12.27 -6.36 9.37
CA THR A 32 11.29 -6.62 8.31
C THR A 32 11.48 -5.72 7.09
N THR A 33 12.29 -4.65 7.23
CA THR A 33 12.49 -3.62 6.20
C THR A 33 13.86 -3.66 5.55
N GLN A 34 14.76 -4.46 6.08
CA GLN A 34 16.12 -4.59 5.61
C GLN A 34 16.34 -5.97 4.98
N GLY A 35 17.30 -6.04 4.06
CA GLY A 35 17.76 -7.28 3.48
C GLY A 35 19.15 -7.66 3.96
N ALA A 36 19.75 -8.63 3.31
CA ALA A 36 21.12 -9.08 3.58
C ALA A 36 21.83 -9.45 2.28
N ILE A 37 23.17 -9.44 2.34
CA ILE A 37 24.02 -10.11 1.35
C ILE A 37 24.73 -11.24 2.07
N ALA A 38 24.63 -12.44 1.54
CA ALA A 38 25.38 -13.60 2.02
C ALA A 38 26.05 -14.31 0.85
N GLY A 39 27.02 -15.16 1.13
CA GLY A 39 27.65 -15.94 0.08
C GLY A 39 28.78 -16.80 0.56
N THR A 40 29.27 -17.66 -0.35
CA THR A 40 30.45 -18.51 -0.11
C THR A 40 31.49 -18.18 -1.16
N VAL A 41 32.69 -17.81 -0.70
CA VAL A 41 33.82 -17.49 -1.56
C VAL A 41 34.50 -18.78 -1.99
N GLU A 42 34.62 -18.96 -3.30
CA GLU A 42 35.22 -20.16 -3.90
C GLU A 42 36.38 -19.82 -4.83
N ASP A 43 37.27 -20.77 -5.00
CA ASP A 43 38.34 -20.72 -6.01
C ASP A 43 37.83 -21.26 -7.38
N PRO A 44 38.59 -21.23 -8.46
CA PRO A 44 38.20 -21.75 -9.76
C PRO A 44 37.90 -23.28 -9.79
N SER A 45 38.34 -24.00 -8.79
CA SER A 45 38.07 -25.45 -8.65
C SER A 45 36.84 -25.76 -7.85
N GLY A 46 36.17 -24.72 -7.27
CA GLY A 46 35.05 -24.86 -6.37
C GLY A 46 35.42 -25.14 -4.91
N ALA A 47 36.72 -25.01 -4.55
CA ALA A 47 37.16 -25.10 -3.16
C ALA A 47 36.90 -23.77 -2.43
N VAL A 48 36.47 -23.87 -1.17
CA VAL A 48 36.12 -22.68 -0.36
C VAL A 48 37.36 -21.89 0.05
N VAL A 49 37.25 -20.56 0.01
CA VAL A 49 38.34 -19.64 0.37
C VAL A 49 37.97 -18.93 1.69
N GLY A 50 38.60 -19.36 2.79
CA GLY A 50 38.44 -18.72 4.09
C GLY A 50 39.27 -17.47 4.26
N SER A 51 38.93 -16.64 5.23
CA SER A 51 39.62 -15.39 5.59
C SER A 51 39.72 -14.37 4.43
N ALA A 52 38.82 -14.44 3.47
CA ALA A 52 38.68 -13.43 2.41
C ALA A 52 38.05 -12.15 2.98
N GLN A 53 38.62 -11.00 2.68
CA GLN A 53 38.06 -9.71 3.07
C GLN A 53 36.97 -9.31 2.10
N VAL A 54 35.76 -9.07 2.61
CA VAL A 54 34.58 -8.67 1.86
C VAL A 54 34.25 -7.22 2.19
N ASN A 55 34.28 -6.34 1.19
CA ASN A 55 33.85 -4.95 1.29
C ASN A 55 32.53 -4.76 0.56
N ILE A 56 31.55 -4.24 1.25
CA ILE A 56 30.21 -3.96 0.71
C ILE A 56 29.98 -2.45 0.82
N LEU A 57 29.74 -1.79 -0.31
CA LEU A 57 29.61 -0.34 -0.42
C LEU A 57 28.30 0.01 -1.11
N ASN A 58 27.49 0.85 -0.46
CA ASN A 58 26.38 1.52 -1.11
C ASN A 58 26.88 2.84 -1.73
N ALA A 59 26.98 2.89 -3.05
CA ALA A 59 27.52 4.06 -3.74
C ALA A 59 26.61 5.31 -3.62
N ALA A 60 25.30 5.12 -3.38
CA ALA A 60 24.36 6.22 -3.27
C ALA A 60 24.45 6.96 -1.92
N THR A 61 24.81 6.26 -0.84
CA THR A 61 24.88 6.83 0.52
C THR A 61 26.29 6.88 1.08
N GLY A 62 27.26 6.20 0.46
CA GLY A 62 28.61 6.05 1.01
C GLY A 62 28.69 5.03 2.16
N PHE A 63 27.59 4.38 2.52
CA PHE A 63 27.59 3.36 3.56
C PHE A 63 28.50 2.19 3.19
N LYS A 64 29.40 1.85 4.09
CA LYS A 64 30.39 0.79 3.89
C LYS A 64 30.41 -0.17 5.06
N ILE A 65 30.42 -1.45 4.78
CA ILE A 65 30.68 -2.51 5.75
C ILE A 65 31.85 -3.37 5.27
N VAL A 66 32.68 -3.78 6.19
CA VAL A 66 33.85 -4.67 5.94
C VAL A 66 33.71 -5.87 6.84
N LEU A 67 33.78 -7.05 6.26
CA LEU A 67 33.70 -8.32 6.99
C LEU A 67 34.69 -9.33 6.38
N THR A 68 34.91 -10.44 7.08
CA THR A 68 35.79 -11.50 6.66
C THR A 68 35.03 -12.81 6.56
N SER A 69 35.24 -13.61 5.51
CA SER A 69 34.67 -14.94 5.40
C SER A 69 35.22 -15.87 6.47
N ASP A 70 34.38 -16.80 6.93
CA ASP A 70 34.76 -17.84 7.90
C ASP A 70 35.64 -18.92 7.25
N SER A 71 36.00 -19.97 8.01
CA SER A 71 36.81 -21.10 7.54
C SER A 71 36.19 -21.90 6.41
N ASN A 72 34.85 -21.79 6.25
CA ASN A 72 34.08 -22.43 5.17
C ASN A 72 33.86 -21.48 3.98
N GLY A 73 34.55 -20.33 3.95
CA GLY A 73 34.39 -19.33 2.92
C GLY A 73 33.06 -18.52 3.04
N PHE A 74 32.24 -18.80 4.03
CA PHE A 74 30.93 -18.14 4.19
C PHE A 74 31.05 -16.74 4.78
N PHE A 75 30.26 -15.81 4.24
CA PHE A 75 30.10 -14.47 4.78
C PHE A 75 28.63 -14.06 4.77
N LYS A 76 28.23 -13.20 5.71
CA LYS A 76 26.89 -12.62 5.77
C LYS A 76 26.94 -11.20 6.30
N ALA A 77 26.40 -10.27 5.52
CA ALA A 77 26.15 -8.89 5.91
C ALA A 77 24.64 -8.70 6.12
N PRO A 78 24.16 -8.76 7.35
CA PRO A 78 22.75 -8.53 7.66
C PRO A 78 22.42 -7.03 7.72
N LEU A 79 21.13 -6.71 7.83
CA LEU A 79 20.61 -5.37 8.12
C LEU A 79 21.06 -4.30 7.08
N LEU A 80 21.08 -4.68 5.82
CA LEU A 80 21.33 -3.77 4.71
C LEU A 80 20.01 -3.13 4.25
N GLU A 81 20.03 -1.83 4.09
CA GLU A 81 18.88 -1.15 3.49
C GLU A 81 18.69 -1.59 2.03
N PRO A 82 17.45 -1.71 1.54
CA PRO A 82 17.21 -2.02 0.14
C PRO A 82 17.94 -1.07 -0.77
N GLY A 83 18.56 -1.61 -1.83
CA GLY A 83 19.31 -0.79 -2.78
C GLY A 83 20.38 -1.55 -3.53
N THR A 84 21.21 -0.81 -4.23
CA THR A 84 22.30 -1.36 -5.05
C THR A 84 23.64 -1.17 -4.35
N TYR A 85 24.36 -2.25 -4.24
CA TYR A 85 25.65 -2.31 -3.57
C TYR A 85 26.75 -2.76 -4.52
N MET A 86 27.96 -2.29 -4.25
CA MET A 86 29.19 -2.82 -4.84
C MET A 86 29.82 -3.75 -3.82
N VAL A 87 30.13 -4.97 -4.23
CA VAL A 87 30.80 -5.97 -3.40
C VAL A 87 32.19 -6.22 -3.97
N THR A 88 33.23 -6.00 -3.16
CA THR A 88 34.62 -6.29 -3.52
C THR A 88 35.19 -7.32 -2.56
N ILE A 89 35.77 -8.38 -3.09
CA ILE A 89 36.35 -9.46 -2.29
C ILE A 89 37.81 -9.60 -2.65
N SER A 90 38.65 -9.67 -1.62
CA SER A 90 40.10 -9.86 -1.75
C SER A 90 40.59 -10.98 -0.83
N ALA A 91 41.45 -11.84 -1.34
CA ALA A 91 42.12 -12.90 -0.59
C ALA A 91 43.57 -13.06 -1.04
N THR A 92 44.43 -13.48 -0.12
CA THR A 92 45.86 -13.67 -0.42
C THR A 92 46.05 -14.74 -1.48
N GLY A 93 46.75 -14.42 -2.57
CA GLY A 93 47.00 -15.34 -3.67
C GLY A 93 45.94 -15.34 -4.78
N PHE A 94 44.90 -14.53 -4.63
CA PHE A 94 43.83 -14.40 -5.61
C PHE A 94 43.71 -12.98 -6.17
N ALA A 95 43.18 -12.86 -7.37
CA ALA A 95 42.79 -11.60 -7.96
C ALA A 95 41.54 -11.02 -7.25
N ASN A 96 41.44 -9.68 -7.20
CA ASN A 96 40.27 -9.03 -6.61
C ASN A 96 39.04 -9.34 -7.43
N TYR A 97 37.96 -9.77 -6.74
CA TYR A 97 36.64 -9.91 -7.32
C TYR A 97 35.80 -8.65 -7.06
N LYS A 98 35.10 -8.18 -8.07
CA LYS A 98 34.21 -7.00 -7.96
C LYS A 98 32.89 -7.26 -8.63
N ALA A 99 31.81 -7.15 -7.87
CA ALA A 99 30.45 -7.14 -8.37
C ALA A 99 29.87 -5.73 -8.19
N GLU A 100 29.50 -5.06 -9.29
CA GLU A 100 29.15 -3.63 -9.27
C GLU A 100 27.70 -3.34 -8.95
N ARG A 101 26.77 -4.24 -9.21
CA ARG A 101 25.33 -4.02 -9.05
C ARG A 101 24.65 -5.19 -8.34
N VAL A 102 24.96 -5.34 -7.06
CA VAL A 102 24.29 -6.32 -6.20
C VAL A 102 23.05 -5.67 -5.60
N THR A 103 21.88 -6.12 -6.00
CA THR A 103 20.61 -5.58 -5.52
C THR A 103 20.20 -6.28 -4.22
N VAL A 104 19.92 -5.49 -3.20
CA VAL A 104 19.32 -5.92 -1.93
C VAL A 104 17.86 -5.51 -1.91
N LEU A 105 16.98 -6.46 -1.70
CA LEU A 105 15.54 -6.28 -1.63
C LEU A 105 15.04 -6.44 -0.18
N VAL A 106 13.87 -5.87 0.10
CA VAL A 106 13.22 -5.95 1.43
C VAL A 106 13.01 -7.40 1.86
N GLY A 107 13.45 -7.74 3.07
CA GLY A 107 13.23 -9.05 3.69
C GLY A 107 13.94 -10.21 3.01
N GLN A 108 14.83 -9.95 2.03
CA GLN A 108 15.49 -10.99 1.26
C GLN A 108 16.99 -11.05 1.53
N VAL A 109 17.54 -12.25 1.36
CA VAL A 109 18.98 -12.48 1.37
C VAL A 109 19.45 -12.64 -0.08
N THR A 110 20.28 -11.71 -0.56
CA THR A 110 20.93 -11.83 -1.87
C THR A 110 22.14 -12.73 -1.73
N THR A 111 22.09 -13.91 -2.34
CA THR A 111 23.17 -14.89 -2.26
C THR A 111 24.15 -14.68 -3.41
N LEU A 112 25.45 -14.61 -3.08
CA LEU A 112 26.56 -14.51 -4.01
C LEU A 112 27.44 -15.76 -3.92
N ILE A 113 27.89 -16.26 -5.06
CA ILE A 113 28.90 -17.32 -5.14
C ILE A 113 30.09 -16.77 -5.97
N PRO A 114 30.96 -15.93 -5.35
CA PRO A 114 32.07 -15.35 -6.04
C PRO A 114 33.21 -16.38 -6.24
N HIS A 115 33.59 -16.62 -7.50
CA HIS A 115 34.72 -17.42 -7.86
C HIS A 115 35.96 -16.54 -8.05
N LEU A 116 36.95 -16.67 -7.17
CA LEU A 116 38.17 -15.89 -7.20
C LEU A 116 39.16 -16.51 -8.18
N ALA A 117 39.60 -15.75 -9.19
CA ALA A 117 40.69 -16.18 -10.06
C ALA A 117 42.06 -16.13 -9.32
N LEU A 118 43.00 -16.99 -9.69
CA LEU A 118 44.34 -16.92 -9.16
C LEU A 118 45.03 -15.62 -9.56
N ALA A 119 45.79 -15.03 -8.65
CA ALA A 119 46.53 -13.79 -8.93
C ALA A 119 47.57 -14.03 -10.05
N SER A 120 47.27 -13.54 -11.24
CA SER A 120 48.26 -13.28 -12.28
C SER A 120 48.53 -11.78 -12.32
N SER A 121 49.71 -11.37 -12.71
CA SER A 121 50.30 -10.04 -12.44
C SER A 121 49.52 -8.77 -12.79
N SER A 122 48.23 -8.81 -13.15
CA SER A 122 47.38 -7.62 -13.39
C SER A 122 45.86 -7.89 -13.58
N SER A 123 45.21 -8.78 -12.85
CA SER A 123 43.79 -9.05 -13.14
C SER A 123 42.87 -8.74 -11.98
N GLU A 124 42.09 -7.68 -12.12
CA GLU A 124 40.81 -7.51 -11.41
C GLU A 124 39.74 -8.23 -12.23
N VAL A 125 38.98 -9.13 -11.60
CA VAL A 125 37.80 -9.77 -12.23
C VAL A 125 36.57 -8.92 -11.93
N VAL A 126 36.13 -8.17 -12.93
CA VAL A 126 34.91 -7.36 -12.81
C VAL A 126 33.74 -8.15 -13.34
N VAL A 127 32.79 -8.47 -12.49
CA VAL A 127 31.46 -9.03 -12.87
C VAL A 127 30.47 -7.90 -13.02
N THR A 128 30.17 -7.58 -14.27
CA THR A 128 29.24 -6.46 -14.62
C THR A 128 27.79 -6.92 -14.74
N GLU A 129 27.54 -8.21 -14.80
CA GLU A 129 26.18 -8.74 -14.90
C GLU A 129 25.43 -8.57 -13.58
N GLN A 130 24.13 -8.29 -13.69
CA GLN A 130 23.25 -8.34 -12.54
C GLN A 130 23.22 -9.80 -12.04
N THR A 131 23.75 -10.01 -10.86
CA THR A 131 23.62 -11.31 -10.19
C THR A 131 22.12 -11.57 -10.02
N PRO A 132 21.56 -12.65 -10.61
CA PRO A 132 20.16 -12.96 -10.40
C PRO A 132 19.92 -13.09 -8.90
N VAL A 133 18.91 -12.40 -8.40
CA VAL A 133 18.50 -12.49 -7.00
C VAL A 133 17.82 -13.84 -6.83
N VAL A 134 18.62 -14.85 -6.51
CA VAL A 134 18.11 -16.16 -6.16
C VAL A 134 18.08 -16.21 -4.63
N ASN A 135 16.87 -16.20 -4.08
CA ASN A 135 16.69 -16.37 -2.64
C ASN A 135 16.73 -17.87 -2.32
N LEU A 136 17.89 -18.37 -1.93
CA LEU A 136 18.09 -19.76 -1.54
C LEU A 136 17.87 -19.99 -0.04
N ASP A 137 17.87 -18.92 0.75
CA ASP A 137 17.89 -18.99 2.20
C ASP A 137 16.52 -18.73 2.85
N SER A 138 15.51 -18.31 2.06
CA SER A 138 14.17 -18.07 2.58
C SER A 138 13.12 -18.83 1.78
N PRO A 139 12.25 -19.61 2.43
CA PRO A 139 11.12 -20.28 1.79
C PRO A 139 9.95 -19.34 1.49
N ASP A 140 10.10 -18.04 1.72
CA ASP A 140 9.01 -17.06 1.64
C ASP A 140 8.47 -16.93 0.22
N PHE A 141 7.17 -17.04 0.08
CA PHE A 141 6.47 -16.71 -1.16
C PHE A 141 6.21 -15.20 -1.22
N ALA A 142 7.25 -14.45 -1.54
CA ALA A 142 7.19 -13.00 -1.63
C ALA A 142 7.21 -12.54 -3.09
N GLY A 143 6.27 -11.65 -3.43
CA GLY A 143 6.36 -10.83 -4.62
C GLY A 143 6.93 -9.47 -4.24
N THR A 144 8.00 -9.02 -4.91
CA THR A 144 8.57 -7.69 -4.70
C THR A 144 8.38 -6.82 -5.93
N LEU A 145 8.07 -5.55 -5.71
CA LEU A 145 7.95 -4.53 -6.73
C LEU A 145 8.87 -3.36 -6.39
N ASP A 146 9.76 -3.06 -7.31
CA ASP A 146 10.63 -1.90 -7.22
C ASP A 146 9.92 -0.60 -7.65
N THR A 147 10.57 0.53 -7.46
CA THR A 147 10.05 1.85 -7.83
C THR A 147 9.66 1.93 -9.31
N VAL A 148 10.43 1.31 -10.20
CA VAL A 148 10.19 1.37 -11.66
C VAL A 148 8.92 0.61 -12.02
N ALA A 149 8.74 -0.59 -11.47
CA ALA A 149 7.53 -1.38 -11.66
C ALA A 149 6.31 -0.67 -11.09
N MET A 150 6.41 -0.13 -9.86
CA MET A 150 5.30 0.60 -9.23
C MET A 150 4.84 1.83 -10.01
N GLN A 151 5.77 2.53 -10.67
CA GLN A 151 5.44 3.72 -11.47
C GLN A 151 4.78 3.37 -12.82
N ASN A 152 5.18 2.28 -13.44
CA ASN A 152 4.78 1.91 -14.80
C ASN A 152 3.56 0.99 -14.85
N ILE A 153 3.26 0.23 -13.80
CA ILE A 153 2.07 -0.62 -13.75
C ILE A 153 0.81 0.26 -13.72
N PRO A 154 -0.12 0.09 -14.68
CA PRO A 154 -1.36 0.85 -14.68
C PRO A 154 -2.31 0.33 -13.60
N ILE A 155 -2.50 1.11 -12.54
CA ILE A 155 -3.45 0.83 -11.46
C ILE A 155 -4.52 1.91 -11.38
N ASN A 156 -5.75 1.50 -11.07
CA ASN A 156 -6.90 2.37 -11.14
C ASN A 156 -6.81 3.56 -10.16
N ASN A 157 -6.36 3.33 -8.94
CA ASN A 157 -6.37 4.33 -7.88
C ASN A 157 -4.99 4.91 -7.56
N ARG A 158 -3.94 4.44 -8.22
CA ARG A 158 -2.53 4.76 -7.88
C ARG A 158 -2.20 4.50 -6.40
N ARG A 159 -2.99 3.65 -5.74
CA ARG A 159 -2.67 3.15 -4.41
C ARG A 159 -1.54 2.15 -4.50
N TRP A 160 -0.49 2.37 -3.72
CA TRP A 160 0.63 1.45 -3.68
C TRP A 160 0.18 0.05 -3.20
N SER A 161 -0.72 -0.03 -2.22
CA SER A 161 -1.27 -1.30 -1.73
C SER A 161 -2.08 -2.09 -2.79
N SER A 162 -2.64 -1.40 -3.80
CA SER A 162 -3.33 -2.06 -4.92
C SER A 162 -2.38 -2.84 -5.83
N LEU A 163 -1.08 -2.57 -5.75
CA LEU A 163 -0.06 -3.33 -6.46
C LEU A 163 0.09 -4.76 -5.92
N ALA A 164 -0.40 -5.03 -4.71
CA ALA A 164 -0.44 -6.38 -4.14
C ALA A 164 -1.13 -7.39 -5.07
N MET A 165 -2.11 -6.95 -5.86
CA MET A 165 -2.82 -7.81 -6.83
C MET A 165 -1.97 -8.31 -8.00
N THR A 166 -0.75 -7.78 -8.18
CA THR A 166 0.21 -8.33 -9.15
C THR A 166 0.91 -9.59 -8.64
N THR A 167 0.80 -9.86 -7.34
CA THR A 167 1.38 -11.04 -6.71
C THR A 167 0.44 -12.23 -6.86
N PRO A 168 0.92 -13.40 -7.30
CA PRO A 168 0.11 -14.62 -7.40
C PRO A 168 -0.59 -14.96 -6.08
N GLY A 169 -1.87 -15.33 -6.17
CA GLY A 169 -2.68 -15.66 -4.99
C GLY A 169 -3.30 -14.48 -4.26
N VAL A 170 -3.13 -13.26 -4.78
CA VAL A 170 -3.78 -12.05 -4.25
C VAL A 170 -4.89 -11.61 -5.20
N VAL A 171 -6.09 -11.41 -4.67
CA VAL A 171 -7.25 -10.97 -5.42
C VAL A 171 -7.96 -9.83 -4.72
N SER A 172 -8.62 -8.95 -5.49
CA SER A 172 -9.51 -7.94 -4.92
C SER A 172 -10.75 -8.63 -4.36
N ASP A 173 -11.23 -8.15 -3.22
CA ASP A 173 -12.51 -8.59 -2.70
C ASP A 173 -13.69 -7.99 -3.49
N ALA A 174 -14.87 -8.57 -3.31
CA ALA A 174 -16.08 -8.16 -4.01
C ALA A 174 -16.73 -6.89 -3.44
N SER A 175 -16.22 -6.33 -2.34
CA SER A 175 -16.81 -5.16 -1.68
C SER A 175 -16.66 -3.87 -2.48
N GLY A 176 -15.76 -3.85 -3.45
CA GLY A 176 -15.45 -2.65 -4.24
C GLY A 176 -14.60 -1.61 -3.51
N TYR A 177 -14.28 -1.83 -2.24
CA TYR A 177 -13.43 -0.93 -1.45
C TYR A 177 -11.94 -1.09 -1.71
N GLY A 178 -11.57 -2.05 -2.58
CA GLY A 178 -10.19 -2.34 -2.95
C GLY A 178 -9.42 -3.06 -1.84
N LEU A 179 -10.12 -3.80 -0.96
CA LEU A 179 -9.53 -4.75 -0.03
C LEU A 179 -8.93 -5.91 -0.82
N VAL A 180 -7.87 -6.50 -0.30
CA VAL A 180 -7.23 -7.63 -0.94
C VAL A 180 -7.38 -8.88 -0.09
N SER A 181 -7.75 -9.99 -0.73
CA SER A 181 -7.77 -11.31 -0.14
C SER A 181 -6.51 -12.04 -0.58
N VAL A 182 -5.78 -12.61 0.34
CA VAL A 182 -4.58 -13.39 0.07
C VAL A 182 -4.92 -14.87 0.25
N ARG A 183 -4.77 -15.65 -0.82
CA ARG A 183 -5.03 -17.10 -0.85
C ARG A 183 -6.42 -17.50 -0.35
N GLY A 184 -7.42 -16.65 -0.57
CA GLY A 184 -8.80 -16.88 -0.13
C GLY A 184 -9.06 -16.58 1.35
N ILE A 185 -8.07 -16.09 2.08
CA ILE A 185 -8.23 -15.68 3.49
C ILE A 185 -8.94 -14.33 3.54
N SER A 186 -9.72 -14.11 4.61
CA SER A 186 -10.43 -12.85 4.82
C SER A 186 -9.50 -11.65 4.75
N THR A 187 -9.95 -10.60 4.08
CA THR A 187 -9.22 -9.34 3.91
C THR A 187 -8.84 -8.66 5.23
N LEU A 188 -9.59 -8.98 6.31
CA LEU A 188 -9.35 -8.44 7.66
C LEU A 188 -8.16 -9.09 8.38
N LEU A 189 -7.61 -10.16 7.83
CA LEU A 189 -6.53 -10.95 8.44
C LEU A 189 -5.18 -10.73 7.77
N ASN A 190 -5.03 -9.66 7.00
CA ASN A 190 -3.74 -9.24 6.46
C ASN A 190 -3.03 -8.31 7.45
N ASN A 191 -1.73 -8.22 7.34
CA ASN A 191 -0.91 -7.24 8.03
C ASN A 191 -0.28 -6.27 7.02
N VAL A 192 -0.36 -4.97 7.30
CA VAL A 192 0.27 -3.91 6.50
C VAL A 192 1.27 -3.17 7.35
N GLU A 193 2.50 -3.08 6.85
CA GLU A 193 3.62 -2.43 7.54
C GLU A 193 4.28 -1.40 6.63
N ILE A 194 4.65 -0.26 7.22
CA ILE A 194 5.44 0.80 6.57
C ILE A 194 6.67 1.05 7.42
N ASP A 195 7.85 0.89 6.83
CA ASP A 195 9.15 1.02 7.52
C ASP A 195 9.24 0.18 8.81
N GLY A 196 8.58 -0.99 8.81
CA GLY A 196 8.51 -1.90 9.96
C GLY A 196 7.52 -1.49 11.03
N ALA A 197 6.81 -0.38 10.84
CA ALA A 197 5.74 0.05 11.75
C ALA A 197 4.38 -0.48 11.29
N ASP A 198 3.53 -0.83 12.25
CA ASP A 198 2.15 -1.25 12.03
C ASP A 198 1.32 -0.11 11.41
N ASP A 199 0.89 -0.28 10.17
CA ASP A 199 0.00 0.64 9.46
C ASP A 199 -1.46 0.14 9.39
N ASN A 200 -1.82 -0.85 10.20
CA ASN A 200 -3.17 -1.37 10.22
C ASN A 200 -4.12 -0.45 11.01
N GLN A 201 -5.34 -0.38 10.54
CA GLN A 201 -6.42 0.23 11.27
C GLN A 201 -6.81 -0.66 12.46
N ALA A 202 -7.02 -0.05 13.63
CA ALA A 202 -7.16 -0.79 14.89
C ALA A 202 -8.33 -1.80 14.91
N PHE A 203 -9.41 -1.54 14.17
CA PHE A 203 -10.63 -2.35 14.22
C PHE A 203 -10.79 -3.31 13.04
N PHE A 204 -10.22 -3.02 11.88
CA PHE A 204 -10.50 -3.74 10.65
C PHE A 204 -9.28 -4.41 10.02
N ALA A 205 -8.11 -4.38 10.65
CA ALA A 205 -6.87 -4.96 10.14
C ALA A 205 -6.61 -4.63 8.65
N GLU A 206 -6.94 -3.43 8.25
CA GLU A 206 -6.66 -2.87 6.93
C GLU A 206 -5.74 -1.65 7.07
N GLU A 207 -5.14 -1.23 5.98
CA GLU A 207 -4.27 -0.06 5.93
C GLU A 207 -4.90 1.16 6.62
N ARG A 208 -4.15 1.82 7.48
CA ARG A 208 -4.60 3.04 8.17
C ARG A 208 -4.94 4.13 7.15
N GLY A 209 -5.95 4.92 7.44
CA GLY A 209 -6.46 5.94 6.52
C GLY A 209 -7.29 5.40 5.37
N ARG A 210 -7.54 4.10 5.33
CA ARG A 210 -8.31 3.46 4.30
C ARG A 210 -9.80 3.52 4.56
N THR A 211 -10.40 4.63 4.29
CA THR A 211 -11.83 4.74 4.15
C THR A 211 -12.13 5.26 2.75
N ARG A 212 -12.52 4.35 1.89
CA ARG A 212 -13.02 4.58 0.54
C ARG A 212 -12.02 5.17 -0.45
N GLU A 213 -11.30 6.23 -0.20
CA GLU A 213 -10.32 6.79 -1.12
C GLU A 213 -9.10 7.43 -0.47
N ALA A 214 -9.10 7.51 0.85
CA ALA A 214 -7.93 7.98 1.56
C ALA A 214 -6.80 6.94 1.48
N TYR A 215 -5.58 7.40 1.46
CA TYR A 215 -4.39 6.59 1.68
C TYR A 215 -3.51 7.27 2.72
N SER A 216 -2.87 6.48 3.55
CA SER A 216 -2.01 6.99 4.62
C SER A 216 -0.67 7.45 4.08
N THR A 217 -0.19 6.80 3.03
CA THR A 217 1.13 7.02 2.47
C THR A 217 1.06 7.16 0.95
N SER A 218 1.72 8.19 0.44
CA SER A 218 1.86 8.40 -1.00
C SER A 218 2.61 7.23 -1.65
N GLY A 219 2.07 6.68 -2.73
CA GLY A 219 2.76 5.66 -3.53
C GLY A 219 4.11 6.13 -4.07
N ASN A 220 4.31 7.44 -4.21
CA ASN A 220 5.56 8.02 -4.64
C ASN A 220 6.60 8.18 -3.52
N ALA A 221 6.17 8.06 -2.26
CA ALA A 221 7.07 7.97 -1.11
C ALA A 221 7.65 6.57 -0.95
N VAL A 222 6.98 5.54 -1.49
CA VAL A 222 7.41 4.15 -1.37
C VAL A 222 8.54 3.86 -2.36
N ARG A 223 9.61 3.26 -1.86
CA ARG A 223 10.76 2.80 -2.63
C ARG A 223 10.57 1.39 -3.14
N GLU A 224 10.14 0.52 -2.25
CA GLU A 224 9.99 -0.91 -2.50
C GLU A 224 8.79 -1.44 -1.73
N PHE A 225 8.15 -2.42 -2.32
CA PHE A 225 6.94 -3.01 -1.83
C PHE A 225 7.06 -4.53 -1.95
N ALA A 226 6.83 -5.23 -0.86
CA ALA A 226 6.84 -6.68 -0.80
C ALA A 226 5.50 -7.22 -0.30
N VAL A 227 5.04 -8.31 -0.91
CA VAL A 227 3.84 -9.04 -0.51
C VAL A 227 4.21 -10.48 -0.22
N ASN A 228 4.17 -10.86 1.04
CA ASN A 228 4.35 -12.23 1.49
C ASN A 228 2.98 -12.92 1.55
N THR A 229 2.76 -13.91 0.69
CA THR A 229 1.46 -14.59 0.59
C THR A 229 1.38 -15.87 1.39
N GLY A 230 2.46 -16.33 1.99
CA GLY A 230 2.50 -17.52 2.83
C GLY A 230 3.92 -17.96 3.17
N VAL A 231 4.05 -18.81 4.17
CA VAL A 231 5.34 -19.33 4.68
C VAL A 231 6.30 -18.21 5.09
N TYR A 232 5.76 -17.08 5.55
CA TYR A 232 6.58 -15.97 6.02
C TYR A 232 7.19 -16.25 7.39
N SER A 233 8.37 -15.66 7.64
CA SER A 233 9.14 -15.81 8.87
C SER A 233 8.34 -15.39 10.12
N ALA A 234 8.71 -15.96 11.28
CA ALA A 234 8.13 -15.61 12.59
C ALA A 234 8.33 -14.15 13.02
N GLN A 235 9.16 -13.40 12.32
CA GLN A 235 9.30 -11.93 12.51
C GLN A 235 8.03 -11.16 12.13
N TYR A 236 7.23 -11.72 11.21
CA TYR A 236 5.96 -11.14 10.81
C TYR A 236 4.85 -11.68 11.71
N GLY A 237 4.12 -10.79 12.32
CA GLY A 237 2.99 -11.15 13.19
C GLY A 237 1.65 -10.71 12.61
N ARG A 238 0.59 -10.93 13.39
CA ARG A 238 -0.75 -10.39 13.18
C ARG A 238 -1.41 -10.70 11.83
N ALA A 239 -0.90 -11.64 11.07
CA ALA A 239 -1.45 -12.04 9.78
C ALA A 239 -1.82 -13.52 9.79
N ALA A 240 -3.00 -13.86 9.25
CA ALA A 240 -3.36 -15.22 8.83
C ALA A 240 -3.47 -15.30 7.30
N GLY A 241 -3.64 -14.17 6.63
CA GLY A 241 -3.65 -14.03 5.18
C GLY A 241 -2.26 -13.75 4.63
N GLY A 242 -1.96 -12.49 4.37
CA GLY A 242 -0.67 -12.04 3.87
C GLY A 242 -0.08 -10.89 4.66
N VAL A 243 1.21 -10.68 4.49
CA VAL A 243 1.92 -9.52 5.01
C VAL A 243 2.36 -8.63 3.85
N ILE A 244 1.97 -7.37 3.93
CA ILE A 244 2.31 -6.34 2.96
C ILE A 244 3.29 -5.39 3.64
N THR A 245 4.53 -5.39 3.18
CA THR A 245 5.59 -4.54 3.73
C THR A 245 6.01 -3.52 2.69
N SER A 246 6.09 -2.27 3.08
CA SER A 246 6.62 -1.19 2.24
C SER A 246 7.75 -0.46 2.94
N VAL A 247 8.74 -0.07 2.16
CA VAL A 247 9.86 0.75 2.62
C VAL A 247 9.83 2.07 1.88
N THR A 248 9.94 3.17 2.62
CA THR A 248 9.93 4.50 2.04
C THR A 248 11.27 4.85 1.39
N LYS A 249 11.23 5.83 0.49
CA LYS A 249 12.44 6.38 -0.13
C LYS A 249 13.26 7.13 0.90
N SER A 250 14.56 7.12 0.73
CA SER A 250 15.51 7.93 1.50
C SER A 250 16.29 8.88 0.59
N GLY A 251 16.90 9.90 1.18
CA GLY A 251 17.85 10.75 0.46
C GLY A 251 19.15 10.01 0.13
N THR A 252 19.91 10.55 -0.79
CA THR A 252 21.23 10.05 -1.20
C THR A 252 22.24 11.18 -1.21
N ASN A 253 23.50 10.90 -1.51
CA ASN A 253 24.55 11.92 -1.65
C ASN A 253 24.31 12.91 -2.78
N GLN A 254 23.51 12.52 -3.77
CA GLN A 254 23.15 13.39 -4.89
C GLN A 254 21.73 13.94 -4.67
N LEU A 255 21.54 15.22 -4.99
CA LEU A 255 20.21 15.79 -5.04
C LEU A 255 19.43 15.13 -6.17
N HIS A 256 18.27 14.56 -5.85
CA HIS A 256 17.39 13.90 -6.80
C HIS A 256 15.94 14.17 -6.48
N GLY A 257 15.09 14.03 -7.46
CA GLY A 257 13.67 14.22 -7.28
C GLY A 257 12.88 13.88 -8.53
N GLN A 258 11.57 13.86 -8.36
CA GLN A 258 10.62 13.66 -9.45
C GLN A 258 9.36 14.48 -9.18
N ALA A 259 8.70 14.92 -10.24
CA ALA A 259 7.36 15.47 -10.20
C ALA A 259 6.45 14.65 -11.11
N TYR A 260 5.17 14.56 -10.76
CA TYR A 260 4.20 13.76 -11.50
C TYR A 260 2.84 14.42 -11.50
N PHE A 261 2.09 14.13 -12.55
CA PHE A 261 0.70 14.55 -12.70
C PHE A 261 -0.07 13.44 -13.44
N PHE A 262 -1.09 12.91 -12.80
CA PHE A 262 -2.01 11.94 -13.38
C PHE A 262 -3.39 12.54 -13.43
N ASP A 263 -3.99 12.53 -14.62
CA ASP A 263 -5.37 12.97 -14.84
C ASP A 263 -6.18 11.82 -15.44
N ARG A 264 -7.33 11.59 -14.84
CA ARG A 264 -8.33 10.66 -15.34
C ARG A 264 -9.67 11.36 -15.33
N GLN A 265 -10.30 11.45 -16.48
CA GLN A 265 -11.59 12.10 -16.58
C GLN A 265 -12.52 11.35 -17.53
N SER A 266 -13.81 11.47 -17.25
CA SER A 266 -14.85 10.81 -18.05
C SER A 266 -14.79 11.18 -19.52
N ASN A 267 -14.35 12.39 -19.88
CA ASN A 267 -14.28 12.83 -21.28
C ASN A 267 -13.38 11.96 -22.16
N TRP A 268 -12.34 11.36 -21.57
CA TRP A 268 -11.38 10.50 -22.27
C TRP A 268 -11.74 9.01 -22.25
N ASN A 269 -12.71 8.63 -21.41
CA ASN A 269 -13.14 7.25 -21.29
C ASN A 269 -14.19 6.88 -22.34
N ALA A 270 -14.32 5.60 -22.65
CA ALA A 270 -15.44 5.09 -23.41
C ALA A 270 -16.76 5.17 -22.60
N TYR A 271 -17.88 5.08 -23.30
CA TYR A 271 -19.17 4.87 -22.65
C TYR A 271 -19.25 3.47 -22.05
N ASN A 272 -19.79 3.38 -20.84
CA ASN A 272 -20.15 2.09 -20.28
C ASN A 272 -21.62 1.81 -20.61
N ASN A 273 -21.87 0.78 -21.41
CA ASN A 273 -23.20 0.39 -21.87
C ASN A 273 -24.16 -0.01 -20.73
N TRP A 274 -23.62 -0.31 -19.55
CA TRP A 274 -24.40 -0.67 -18.37
C TRP A 274 -24.80 0.53 -17.52
N THR A 275 -24.22 1.70 -17.76
CA THR A 275 -24.56 2.92 -17.03
C THR A 275 -25.78 3.58 -17.69
N LYS A 276 -26.96 3.15 -17.27
CA LYS A 276 -28.23 3.64 -17.78
C LYS A 276 -28.94 4.46 -16.73
N VAL A 277 -29.48 5.62 -17.12
CA VAL A 277 -30.35 6.44 -16.29
C VAL A 277 -31.70 6.54 -16.98
N THR A 278 -32.72 6.22 -16.22
CA THR A 278 -34.10 6.39 -16.62
C THR A 278 -34.60 7.72 -16.09
N SER A 279 -35.03 8.60 -16.97
CA SER A 279 -35.62 9.88 -16.66
C SER A 279 -37.05 9.94 -17.20
N PHE A 280 -37.89 10.76 -16.59
CA PHE A 280 -39.24 10.99 -17.05
C PHE A 280 -39.29 12.30 -17.84
N VAL A 281 -39.57 12.22 -19.12
CA VAL A 281 -39.59 13.36 -20.03
C VAL A 281 -40.92 13.39 -20.76
N ASN A 282 -41.66 14.50 -20.68
CA ASN A 282 -42.95 14.69 -21.37
C ASN A 282 -43.97 13.54 -21.12
N GLY A 283 -44.08 13.10 -19.89
CA GLY A 283 -45.05 12.06 -19.54
C GLY A 283 -44.62 10.62 -19.86
N SER A 284 -43.39 10.42 -20.35
CA SER A 284 -42.90 9.10 -20.73
C SER A 284 -41.54 8.80 -20.10
N THR A 285 -41.33 7.53 -19.81
CA THR A 285 -40.05 7.06 -19.26
C THR A 285 -39.01 6.88 -20.40
N VAL A 286 -37.92 7.59 -20.33
CA VAL A 286 -36.82 7.51 -21.29
C VAL A 286 -35.58 7.00 -20.61
N THR A 287 -35.01 5.91 -21.11
CA THR A 287 -33.75 5.34 -20.61
C THR A 287 -32.61 5.68 -21.53
N ASN A 288 -31.63 6.43 -21.03
CA ASN A 288 -30.46 6.85 -21.77
C ASN A 288 -29.20 6.27 -21.15
N THR A 289 -28.22 5.89 -22.00
CA THR A 289 -26.86 5.61 -21.52
C THR A 289 -26.18 6.95 -21.24
N ILE A 290 -25.72 7.12 -20.03
CA ILE A 290 -25.04 8.35 -19.63
C ILE A 290 -23.56 8.09 -19.34
N LYS A 291 -22.79 9.16 -19.41
CA LYS A 291 -21.37 9.18 -19.04
C LYS A 291 -21.22 10.01 -17.77
N PRO A 292 -21.21 9.37 -16.59
CA PRO A 292 -21.08 10.09 -15.33
C PRO A 292 -19.79 10.92 -15.30
N LYS A 293 -19.88 12.12 -14.75
CA LYS A 293 -18.71 12.98 -14.60
C LYS A 293 -17.79 12.42 -13.51
N ASP A 294 -16.76 11.70 -13.91
CA ASP A 294 -15.66 11.26 -13.05
C ASP A 294 -14.43 12.08 -13.38
N LEU A 295 -13.87 12.76 -12.39
CA LEU A 295 -12.66 13.55 -12.54
C LEU A 295 -11.73 13.25 -11.39
N ARG A 296 -10.59 12.65 -11.69
CA ARG A 296 -9.56 12.35 -10.71
C ARG A 296 -8.23 12.96 -11.12
N LYS A 297 -7.64 13.75 -10.22
CA LYS A 297 -6.32 14.34 -10.40
C LYS A 297 -5.43 13.94 -9.24
N ILE A 298 -4.26 13.41 -9.54
CA ILE A 298 -3.23 13.05 -8.58
C ILE A 298 -1.95 13.71 -9.05
N TYR A 299 -1.36 14.55 -8.21
CA TYR A 299 -0.13 15.24 -8.55
C TYR A 299 0.71 15.49 -7.30
N GLY A 300 2.00 15.59 -7.51
CA GLY A 300 2.91 15.80 -6.42
C GLY A 300 4.37 15.80 -6.87
N PHE A 301 5.25 15.81 -5.90
CA PHE A 301 6.67 15.72 -6.13
C PHE A 301 7.39 15.08 -4.95
N THR A 302 8.54 14.52 -5.24
CA THR A 302 9.47 14.02 -4.24
C THR A 302 10.83 14.64 -4.52
N VAL A 303 11.53 15.09 -3.50
CA VAL A 303 12.87 15.63 -3.58
C VAL A 303 13.67 15.19 -2.37
N GLY A 304 14.93 14.83 -2.57
CA GLY A 304 15.79 14.37 -1.50
C GLY A 304 17.27 14.52 -1.84
N GLY A 305 18.11 14.48 -0.80
CA GLY A 305 19.54 14.65 -0.93
C GLY A 305 20.26 14.51 0.40
N ALA A 306 21.55 14.88 0.44
CA ALA A 306 22.33 14.92 1.65
C ALA A 306 22.29 16.31 2.30
N LEU A 307 22.06 16.35 3.61
CA LEU A 307 22.42 17.52 4.44
C LEU A 307 23.90 17.48 4.80
N ILE A 308 24.40 16.28 5.14
CA ILE A 308 25.82 16.02 5.38
C ILE A 308 26.16 14.78 4.56
N LYS A 309 27.08 14.93 3.63
CA LYS A 309 27.52 13.84 2.75
C LYS A 309 27.93 12.60 3.56
N ASP A 310 27.51 11.43 3.10
CA ASP A 310 27.76 10.11 3.69
C ASP A 310 27.20 9.90 5.13
N LYS A 311 26.46 10.88 5.70
CA LYS A 311 26.03 10.82 7.11
C LYS A 311 24.59 11.16 7.35
N LEU A 312 24.07 12.25 6.76
CA LEU A 312 22.74 12.74 7.07
C LEU A 312 22.00 13.09 5.78
N PHE A 313 20.92 12.40 5.58
CA PHE A 313 20.07 12.53 4.39
C PHE A 313 18.71 13.07 4.74
N TRP A 314 18.03 13.62 3.75
CA TRP A 314 16.66 14.08 3.86
C TRP A 314 15.88 13.70 2.60
N ILE A 315 14.58 13.53 2.77
CA ILE A 315 13.63 13.39 1.68
C ILE A 315 12.34 14.10 2.04
N TYR A 316 11.72 14.70 1.07
CA TYR A 316 10.41 15.32 1.20
C TYR A 316 9.52 14.86 0.07
N THR A 317 8.31 14.43 0.42
CA THR A 317 7.29 14.01 -0.54
C THR A 317 6.02 14.80 -0.29
N TYR A 318 5.48 15.38 -1.36
CA TYR A 318 4.16 16.00 -1.37
C TYR A 318 3.28 15.30 -2.38
N ASP A 319 2.05 15.00 -2.00
CA ASP A 319 1.06 14.33 -2.82
C ASP A 319 -0.33 14.93 -2.60
N GLN A 320 -1.05 15.19 -3.67
CA GLN A 320 -2.41 15.72 -3.65
C GLN A 320 -3.31 14.84 -4.50
N HIS A 321 -4.39 14.39 -3.90
CA HIS A 321 -5.43 13.63 -4.55
C HIS A 321 -6.74 14.42 -4.54
N SER A 322 -7.30 14.66 -5.70
CA SER A 322 -8.61 15.28 -5.88
C SER A 322 -9.49 14.37 -6.71
N HIS A 323 -10.65 14.01 -6.18
CA HIS A 323 -11.60 13.14 -6.87
C HIS A 323 -13.01 13.70 -6.79
N VAL A 324 -13.63 13.93 -7.94
CA VAL A 324 -15.03 14.24 -8.06
C VAL A 324 -15.75 12.94 -8.44
N PHE A 325 -16.50 12.40 -7.49
CA PHE A 325 -17.27 11.17 -7.69
C PHE A 325 -18.53 11.42 -8.47
N PRO A 326 -18.82 10.60 -9.45
CA PRO A 326 -20.12 10.56 -10.08
C PRO A 326 -21.08 9.80 -9.16
N VAL A 327 -21.95 10.49 -8.50
CA VAL A 327 -23.08 9.84 -7.82
C VAL A 327 -24.29 9.94 -8.73
N ILE A 328 -24.82 8.78 -9.13
CA ILE A 328 -26.08 8.68 -9.85
C ILE A 328 -27.08 8.09 -8.89
N GLY A 329 -27.87 8.95 -8.29
CA GLY A 329 -29.09 8.54 -7.58
C GLY A 329 -30.22 8.41 -8.60
N VAL A 330 -30.74 7.21 -8.75
CA VAL A 330 -31.94 6.97 -9.55
C VAL A 330 -33.02 6.45 -8.61
N PRO A 331 -34.20 7.12 -8.54
CA PRO A 331 -35.28 6.60 -7.73
C PRO A 331 -35.70 5.23 -8.29
N SER A 332 -35.99 4.29 -7.40
CA SER A 332 -36.47 2.95 -7.75
C SER A 332 -37.79 2.97 -8.55
N ASN A 333 -38.54 4.02 -8.37
CA ASN A 333 -39.73 4.29 -9.13
C ASN A 333 -39.78 5.75 -9.61
N PRO A 334 -39.23 6.03 -10.83
CA PRO A 334 -39.13 7.38 -11.37
C PRO A 334 -40.48 8.11 -11.45
N GLN A 335 -41.53 7.37 -11.65
CA GLN A 335 -42.87 7.93 -11.80
C GLN A 335 -43.32 8.69 -10.56
N TYR A 336 -42.96 8.23 -9.37
CA TYR A 336 -43.31 8.89 -8.12
C TYR A 336 -42.53 10.18 -7.84
N PHE A 337 -41.34 10.31 -8.43
CA PHE A 337 -40.45 11.47 -8.19
C PHE A 337 -40.61 12.57 -9.24
N TYR A 338 -41.00 12.21 -10.46
CA TYR A 338 -41.02 13.15 -11.58
C TYR A 338 -42.42 13.56 -12.00
N THR A 339 -43.47 12.87 -11.53
CA THR A 339 -44.84 13.31 -11.76
C THR A 339 -45.27 14.11 -10.54
N LEU A 340 -45.27 15.42 -10.66
CA LEU A 340 -45.79 16.30 -9.59
C LEU A 340 -47.27 16.10 -9.44
N PRO A 341 -47.82 16.25 -8.22
CA PRO A 341 -49.28 16.27 -8.03
C PRO A 341 -49.88 17.45 -8.81
N GLN A 342 -51.04 17.24 -9.37
CA GLN A 342 -51.74 18.30 -10.07
C GLN A 342 -52.23 19.37 -9.08
N ALA A 343 -51.97 20.64 -9.38
CA ALA A 343 -52.40 21.73 -8.52
C ALA A 343 -53.97 21.79 -8.41
N THR A 344 -54.66 21.31 -9.46
CA THR A 344 -56.09 21.14 -9.48
C THR A 344 -56.44 19.74 -9.97
N LEU A 345 -57.27 19.02 -9.22
CA LEU A 345 -57.72 17.69 -9.61
C LEU A 345 -58.53 17.73 -10.90
N SER A 346 -58.42 16.67 -11.69
CA SER A 346 -59.17 16.53 -12.93
C SER A 346 -60.68 16.41 -12.65
N THR A 347 -61.50 16.70 -13.65
CA THR A 347 -62.98 16.60 -13.52
C THR A 347 -63.36 15.18 -13.14
N GLY A 348 -64.05 15.02 -12.02
CA GLY A 348 -64.43 13.71 -11.46
C GLY A 348 -63.55 13.15 -10.38
N GLU A 349 -62.38 13.76 -10.13
CA GLU A 349 -61.52 13.42 -9.01
C GLU A 349 -61.83 14.27 -7.80
N THR A 350 -61.87 13.67 -6.63
CA THR A 350 -62.12 14.38 -5.37
C THR A 350 -61.20 13.91 -4.26
N CYS A 351 -60.66 14.86 -3.51
CA CYS A 351 -59.87 14.58 -2.31
C CYS A 351 -60.78 14.66 -1.08
N ASN A 352 -60.87 13.58 -0.34
CA ASN A 352 -61.62 13.56 0.92
C ASN A 352 -60.73 14.15 2.03
N ALA A 353 -61.04 15.35 2.46
CA ALA A 353 -60.25 16.07 3.47
C ALA A 353 -60.23 15.38 4.85
N THR A 354 -61.17 14.47 5.14
CA THR A 354 -61.18 13.76 6.42
C THR A 354 -60.39 12.47 6.40
N THR A 355 -60.49 11.70 5.31
CA THR A 355 -59.87 10.39 5.20
C THR A 355 -58.55 10.42 4.45
N GLY A 356 -58.26 11.49 3.74
CA GLY A 356 -57.08 11.60 2.85
C GLY A 356 -57.18 10.70 1.61
N ALA A 357 -58.33 10.18 1.30
CA ALA A 357 -58.52 9.30 0.15
C ALA A 357 -58.83 10.12 -1.11
N LEU A 358 -58.08 9.85 -2.17
CA LEU A 358 -58.36 10.37 -3.51
C LEU A 358 -59.34 9.43 -4.22
N VAL A 359 -60.50 9.95 -4.64
CA VAL A 359 -61.58 9.20 -5.28
C VAL A 359 -61.70 9.63 -6.73
N GLY A 360 -61.94 8.67 -7.62
CA GLY A 360 -62.10 8.92 -9.06
C GLY A 360 -60.81 9.04 -9.86
N ALA A 361 -59.65 8.98 -9.23
CA ALA A 361 -58.35 9.08 -9.89
C ALA A 361 -57.87 7.72 -10.43
N PRO A 362 -57.11 7.72 -11.53
CA PRO A 362 -56.47 6.52 -12.01
C PRO A 362 -55.41 6.01 -11.03
N SER A 363 -55.09 4.70 -11.07
CA SER A 363 -54.10 4.09 -10.20
C SER A 363 -52.66 4.67 -10.37
N THR A 364 -52.43 5.45 -11.39
CA THR A 364 -51.19 6.16 -11.67
C THR A 364 -51.07 7.51 -10.96
N ALA A 365 -52.16 8.05 -10.41
CA ALA A 365 -52.17 9.32 -9.69
C ALA A 365 -51.66 9.20 -8.24
N VAL A 366 -50.51 8.58 -8.06
CA VAL A 366 -49.96 8.26 -6.74
C VAL A 366 -49.55 9.51 -5.96
N ASN A 367 -49.04 10.52 -6.65
CA ASN A 367 -48.62 11.76 -6.00
C ASN A 367 -49.81 12.66 -5.66
N ASP A 368 -50.90 12.61 -6.45
CA ASP A 368 -52.18 13.27 -6.11
C ASP A 368 -52.81 12.61 -4.86
N ALA A 369 -52.72 11.28 -4.77
CA ALA A 369 -53.20 10.56 -3.58
C ALA A 369 -52.35 10.88 -2.35
N ALA A 370 -51.03 11.01 -2.49
CA ALA A 370 -50.13 11.40 -1.40
C ALA A 370 -50.38 12.85 -0.94
N ALA A 371 -50.58 13.77 -1.88
CA ALA A 371 -50.95 15.16 -1.56
C ALA A 371 -52.31 15.24 -0.87
N CYS A 372 -53.30 14.43 -1.29
CA CYS A 372 -54.57 14.33 -0.61
C CYS A 372 -54.43 13.81 0.83
N ALA A 373 -53.65 12.76 1.05
CA ALA A 373 -53.37 12.26 2.39
C ALA A 373 -52.65 13.30 3.27
N LEU A 374 -51.76 14.09 2.69
CA LEU A 374 -51.09 15.20 3.37
C LEU A 374 -52.06 16.29 3.77
N ALA A 375 -52.99 16.67 2.86
CA ALA A 375 -54.03 17.64 3.12
C ALA A 375 -54.90 17.27 4.31
N ALA A 376 -55.36 16.02 4.36
CA ALA A 376 -56.15 15.49 5.47
C ALA A 376 -55.37 15.47 6.79
N ARG A 377 -54.13 15.06 6.76
CA ARG A 377 -53.28 14.97 7.95
C ARG A 377 -52.96 16.33 8.55
N GLN A 378 -52.75 17.34 7.70
CA GLN A 378 -52.35 18.69 8.14
C GLN A 378 -53.57 19.65 8.26
N GLY A 379 -54.73 19.26 7.80
CA GLY A 379 -55.94 20.12 7.82
C GLY A 379 -55.80 21.30 6.85
N ILE A 380 -55.09 21.15 5.76
CA ILE A 380 -54.87 22.17 4.72
C ILE A 380 -55.64 21.85 3.45
N SER A 381 -55.77 22.83 2.55
CA SER A 381 -56.38 22.57 1.25
C SER A 381 -55.55 21.61 0.40
N TYR A 382 -56.18 20.84 -0.49
CA TYR A 382 -55.49 19.98 -1.42
C TYR A 382 -54.45 20.76 -2.27
N VAL A 383 -54.82 21.95 -2.74
CA VAL A 383 -53.89 22.78 -3.53
C VAL A 383 -52.63 23.12 -2.75
N GLN A 384 -52.74 23.50 -1.47
CA GLN A 384 -51.59 23.78 -0.63
C GLN A 384 -50.76 22.51 -0.40
N ALA A 385 -51.42 21.40 -0.11
CA ALA A 385 -50.75 20.13 0.08
C ALA A 385 -50.01 19.63 -1.20
N ALA A 386 -50.57 19.91 -2.38
CA ALA A 386 -49.91 19.59 -3.64
C ALA A 386 -48.63 20.44 -3.86
N TYR A 387 -48.64 21.71 -3.49
CA TYR A 387 -47.43 22.54 -3.49
C TYR A 387 -46.42 22.08 -2.45
N ASP A 388 -46.84 21.79 -1.23
CA ASP A 388 -45.96 21.34 -0.15
C ASP A 388 -45.37 19.96 -0.43
N TRP A 389 -46.06 19.11 -1.18
CA TRP A 389 -45.57 17.82 -1.65
C TRP A 389 -44.51 17.98 -2.77
N ALA A 390 -44.63 19.00 -3.58
CA ALA A 390 -43.76 19.27 -4.72
C ALA A 390 -42.49 20.04 -4.35
N ALA A 391 -42.48 20.71 -3.20
CA ALA A 391 -41.34 21.47 -2.67
C ALA A 391 -40.29 20.57 -1.98
#